data_fb61d1b3c815a79115939aede5e78239
#
_entry.id   fb61d1b3c815a79115939aede5e78239
#
_cell.length_a   1.000
_cell.length_b   1.000
_cell.length_c   1.000
_cell.angle_alpha   90.00
_cell.angle_beta   90.00
_cell.angle_gamma   90.00
#
_symmetry.space_group_name_H-M   'P 1'
#
loop_
_entity.id
_entity.type
_entity.pdbx_description
1 polymer ?
#
loop_
_entity_poly.entity_id
_entity_poly.type
_entity_poly.pdbx_seq_one_letter_code
_entity_poly.pdbx_strand_id
1 'polypeptide(L)'
;MERNTGWKRIVYLMCAIQVGAGIAMIGVMAFLPLFLGEIGVTAAGEAAFWAGLISGVTPFMIALSAPFWSIQADRRGPKLVMSIVLAAVTLIAFLCAVSTSPWQVFIFRLLQGLVGGFVPIGLSVIASVSPEEETSRTLGYFQAAMVSGIMFGPLVGGLVADTLGYRMPFVFCGVLSLICLICLRLFMPEIHRKGASGEKSSTWQELKYFAAISRVRLMVGIQFLCNFGITGIGPILPLYIKDMLGGGSEIIATIVGIIIFLAGGASALCSLSTGAVTARVSLPRLLTAATVFVGLTFIMQYMMTNVWGLGFFRAVTGIGMGFIMPVANTLIAQAVPNEKRSIV
;
A
#
# COMPACT_ATOMS: atom_id res chain seq x y z
N MET A 1 -17.11 -14.74 31.44
CA MET A 1 -16.82 -15.20 30.06
C MET A 1 -17.01 -14.14 28.96
N GLU A 2 -17.76 -13.07 29.18
CA GLU A 2 -18.03 -12.03 28.16
C GLU A 2 -16.90 -11.02 27.90
N ARG A 3 -15.91 -10.90 28.78
CA ARG A 3 -14.76 -9.97 28.60
C ARG A 3 -13.77 -10.40 27.51
N ASN A 4 -13.84 -11.64 27.04
CA ASN A 4 -12.82 -12.23 26.14
C ASN A 4 -13.14 -12.17 24.64
N THR A 5 -14.30 -11.64 24.24
CA THR A 5 -14.71 -11.56 22.83
C THR A 5 -14.70 -10.15 22.24
N GLY A 6 -14.68 -9.12 23.06
CA GLY A 6 -14.76 -7.72 22.61
C GLY A 6 -13.58 -7.28 21.74
N TRP A 7 -12.37 -7.67 22.10
CA TRP A 7 -11.17 -7.30 21.33
C TRP A 7 -11.14 -7.96 19.94
N LYS A 8 -11.62 -9.21 19.81
CA LYS A 8 -11.69 -9.92 18.50
C LYS A 8 -12.61 -9.15 17.53
N ARG A 9 -13.73 -8.66 18.00
CA ARG A 9 -14.66 -7.85 17.20
C ARG A 9 -13.99 -6.58 16.67
N ILE A 10 -13.18 -5.90 17.50
CA ILE A 10 -12.43 -4.71 17.08
C ILE A 10 -11.39 -5.08 16.04
N VAL A 11 -10.64 -6.17 16.25
CA VAL A 11 -9.63 -6.65 15.30
C VAL A 11 -10.25 -6.95 13.94
N TYR A 12 -11.34 -7.73 13.88
CA TYR A 12 -12.01 -8.05 12.61
C TYR A 12 -12.61 -6.82 11.92
N LEU A 13 -13.19 -5.91 12.70
CA LEU A 13 -13.69 -4.63 12.18
C LEU A 13 -12.54 -3.83 11.55
N MET A 14 -11.42 -3.70 12.25
CA MET A 14 -10.25 -2.98 11.74
C MET A 14 -9.66 -3.63 10.49
N CYS A 15 -9.60 -4.96 10.43
CA CYS A 15 -9.17 -5.68 9.24
C CYS A 15 -10.12 -5.43 8.06
N ALA A 16 -11.44 -5.50 8.26
CA ALA A 16 -12.43 -5.23 7.21
C ALA A 16 -12.32 -3.78 6.69
N ILE A 17 -12.21 -2.81 7.59
CA ILE A 17 -12.02 -1.41 7.21
C ILE A 17 -10.68 -1.21 6.48
N GLN A 18 -9.61 -1.90 6.90
CA GLN A 18 -8.30 -1.82 6.23
C GLN A 18 -8.36 -2.34 4.78
N VAL A 19 -9.08 -3.44 4.52
CA VAL A 19 -9.30 -3.93 3.16
C VAL A 19 -10.04 -2.88 2.32
N GLY A 20 -11.16 -2.36 2.84
CA GLY A 20 -11.95 -1.35 2.14
C GLY A 20 -11.19 -0.05 1.89
N ALA A 21 -10.48 0.46 2.90
CA ALA A 21 -9.64 1.65 2.77
C ALA A 21 -8.48 1.43 1.78
N GLY A 22 -7.87 0.23 1.79
CA GLY A 22 -6.82 -0.13 0.85
C GLY A 22 -7.31 -0.14 -0.60
N ILE A 23 -8.48 -0.75 -0.85
CA ILE A 23 -9.14 -0.73 -2.17
C ILE A 23 -9.42 0.72 -2.60
N ALA A 24 -9.99 1.54 -1.71
CA ALA A 24 -10.33 2.93 -2.00
C ALA A 24 -9.10 3.81 -2.30
N MET A 25 -7.96 3.54 -1.67
CA MET A 25 -6.73 4.32 -1.89
C MET A 25 -5.97 3.92 -3.17
N ILE A 26 -5.93 2.63 -3.50
CA ILE A 26 -5.05 2.07 -4.54
C ILE A 26 -5.82 1.71 -5.82
N GLY A 27 -7.15 1.56 -5.76
CA GLY A 27 -7.98 1.15 -6.89
C GLY A 27 -7.83 2.01 -8.14
N VAL A 28 -7.42 3.26 -7.98
CA VAL A 28 -7.23 4.22 -9.09
C VAL A 28 -5.96 3.94 -9.91
N MET A 29 -4.98 3.23 -9.36
CA MET A 29 -3.66 3.05 -10.01
C MET A 29 -3.73 2.33 -11.36
N ALA A 30 -4.69 1.39 -11.53
CA ALA A 30 -4.81 0.58 -12.74
C ALA A 30 -5.24 1.38 -13.99
N PHE A 31 -5.87 2.53 -13.82
CA PHE A 31 -6.46 3.27 -14.94
C PHE A 31 -6.11 4.78 -14.95
N LEU A 32 -5.33 5.27 -13.99
CA LEU A 32 -5.01 6.69 -13.84
C LEU A 32 -4.51 7.34 -15.15
N PRO A 33 -3.56 6.76 -15.91
CA PRO A 33 -3.12 7.36 -17.18
C PRO A 33 -4.23 7.41 -18.23
N LEU A 34 -5.14 6.44 -18.24
CA LEU A 34 -6.27 6.39 -19.17
C LEU A 34 -7.31 7.49 -18.83
N PHE A 35 -7.56 7.69 -17.53
CA PHE A 35 -8.40 8.79 -17.04
C PHE A 35 -7.80 10.15 -17.38
N LEU A 36 -6.47 10.32 -17.30
CA LEU A 36 -5.80 11.56 -17.70
C LEU A 36 -6.04 11.87 -19.18
N GLY A 37 -6.15 10.84 -20.03
CA GLY A 37 -6.55 10.99 -21.43
C GLY A 37 -7.95 11.60 -21.60
N GLU A 38 -8.93 11.22 -20.77
CA GLU A 38 -10.28 11.83 -20.80
C GLU A 38 -10.30 13.29 -20.39
N ILE A 39 -9.40 13.73 -19.54
CA ILE A 39 -9.32 15.14 -19.08
C ILE A 39 -8.32 15.99 -19.87
N GLY A 40 -7.98 15.52 -21.10
CA GLY A 40 -7.27 16.32 -22.09
C GLY A 40 -5.76 16.07 -22.21
N VAL A 41 -5.19 15.09 -21.50
CA VAL A 41 -3.77 14.71 -21.65
C VAL A 41 -3.65 13.66 -22.75
N THR A 42 -3.42 14.10 -23.99
CA THR A 42 -3.43 13.21 -25.18
C THR A 42 -2.07 12.58 -25.48
N ALA A 43 -0.97 13.26 -25.16
CA ALA A 43 0.38 12.75 -25.40
C ALA A 43 0.76 11.67 -24.36
N ALA A 44 1.18 10.49 -24.83
CA ALA A 44 1.52 9.36 -23.97
C ALA A 44 2.63 9.70 -22.94
N GLY A 45 3.65 10.47 -23.36
CA GLY A 45 4.72 10.92 -22.46
C GLY A 45 4.22 11.86 -21.36
N GLU A 46 3.30 12.77 -21.68
CA GLU A 46 2.69 13.67 -20.71
C GLU A 46 1.77 12.91 -19.75
N ALA A 47 0.98 11.95 -20.26
CA ALA A 47 0.15 11.08 -19.41
C ALA A 47 0.99 10.26 -18.45
N ALA A 48 2.12 9.71 -18.90
CA ALA A 48 3.06 8.98 -18.04
C ALA A 48 3.68 9.89 -16.96
N PHE A 49 4.09 11.10 -17.33
CA PHE A 49 4.64 12.09 -16.40
C PHE A 49 3.63 12.44 -15.29
N TRP A 50 2.41 12.85 -15.68
CA TRP A 50 1.36 13.18 -14.72
C TRP A 50 0.95 12.00 -13.85
N ALA A 51 0.81 10.81 -14.43
CA ALA A 51 0.47 9.60 -13.68
C ALA A 51 1.57 9.24 -12.67
N GLY A 52 2.83 9.38 -13.04
CA GLY A 52 3.96 9.20 -12.13
C GLY A 52 3.97 10.21 -10.99
N LEU A 53 3.78 11.51 -11.30
CA LEU A 53 3.76 12.59 -10.32
C LEU A 53 2.59 12.44 -9.33
N ILE A 54 1.38 12.17 -9.83
CA ILE A 54 0.17 11.97 -9.03
C ILE A 54 0.29 10.71 -8.16
N SER A 55 0.85 9.62 -8.69
CA SER A 55 1.06 8.38 -7.94
C SER A 55 2.12 8.51 -6.85
N GLY A 56 3.16 9.30 -7.10
CA GLY A 56 4.26 9.50 -6.17
C GLY A 56 3.98 10.51 -5.04
N VAL A 57 3.19 11.56 -5.33
CA VAL A 57 2.94 12.63 -4.34
C VAL A 57 2.19 12.13 -3.11
N THR A 58 1.22 11.23 -3.29
CA THR A 58 0.40 10.70 -2.18
C THR A 58 1.24 9.96 -1.14
N PRO A 59 2.02 8.89 -1.49
CA PRO A 59 2.84 8.19 -0.50
C PRO A 59 3.94 9.08 0.09
N PHE A 60 4.48 10.03 -0.68
CA PHE A 60 5.45 10.99 -0.19
C PHE A 60 4.85 11.87 0.91
N MET A 61 3.66 12.42 0.69
CA MET A 61 2.96 13.22 1.69
C MET A 61 2.50 12.39 2.91
N ILE A 62 2.10 11.14 2.72
CA ILE A 62 1.81 10.22 3.83
C ILE A 62 3.05 10.05 4.71
N ALA A 63 4.22 9.82 4.12
CA ALA A 63 5.46 9.64 4.89
C ALA A 63 5.79 10.89 5.75
N LEU A 64 5.55 12.10 5.22
CA LEU A 64 5.75 13.35 5.96
C LEU A 64 4.69 13.58 7.04
N SER A 65 3.43 13.23 6.78
CA SER A 65 2.29 13.53 7.66
C SER A 65 2.03 12.45 8.71
N ALA A 66 2.45 11.21 8.50
CA ALA A 66 2.16 10.08 9.37
C ALA A 66 2.59 10.30 10.84
N PRO A 67 3.77 10.86 11.16
CA PRO A 67 4.15 11.15 12.54
C PRO A 67 3.20 12.14 13.22
N PHE A 68 2.78 13.18 12.50
CA PHE A 68 1.81 14.16 13.01
C PHE A 68 0.48 13.49 13.38
N TRP A 69 -0.07 12.68 12.46
CA TRP A 69 -1.35 12.02 12.68
C TRP A 69 -1.27 10.95 13.77
N SER A 70 -0.14 10.26 13.93
CA SER A 70 0.09 9.32 15.03
C SER A 70 0.05 10.04 16.39
N ILE A 71 0.72 11.19 16.51
CA ILE A 71 0.66 12.03 17.73
C ILE A 71 -0.76 12.54 18.00
N GLN A 72 -1.50 12.93 16.95
CA GLN A 72 -2.90 13.36 17.14
C GLN A 72 -3.80 12.20 17.59
N ALA A 73 -3.54 10.97 17.10
CA ALA A 73 -4.28 9.79 17.53
C ALA A 73 -4.04 9.45 19.01
N ASP A 74 -2.82 9.64 19.49
CA ASP A 74 -2.50 9.47 20.92
C ASP A 74 -3.17 10.54 21.80
N ARG A 75 -3.27 11.78 21.30
CA ARG A 75 -3.85 12.91 22.05
C ARG A 75 -5.38 12.96 22.02
N ARG A 76 -5.99 12.72 20.85
CA ARG A 76 -7.43 12.92 20.60
C ARG A 76 -8.21 11.62 20.46
N GLY A 77 -7.52 10.49 20.54
CA GLY A 77 -8.09 9.17 20.35
C GLY A 77 -8.02 8.69 18.89
N PRO A 78 -7.71 7.42 18.67
CA PRO A 78 -7.52 6.84 17.34
C PRO A 78 -8.80 6.85 16.49
N LYS A 79 -9.97 6.63 17.10
CA LYS A 79 -11.27 6.64 16.41
C LYS A 79 -11.54 7.97 15.71
N LEU A 80 -11.31 9.10 16.38
CA LEU A 80 -11.53 10.42 15.80
C LEU A 80 -10.58 10.67 14.62
N VAL A 81 -9.28 10.41 14.81
CA VAL A 81 -8.27 10.67 13.78
C VAL A 81 -8.49 9.78 12.56
N MET A 82 -8.73 8.49 12.74
CA MET A 82 -9.07 7.58 11.64
C MET A 82 -10.34 8.00 10.90
N SER A 83 -11.33 8.54 11.62
CA SER A 83 -12.55 9.09 11.00
C SER A 83 -12.25 10.31 10.13
N ILE A 84 -11.36 11.20 10.57
CA ILE A 84 -10.93 12.37 9.78
C ILE A 84 -10.22 11.91 8.50
N VAL A 85 -9.33 10.90 8.62
CA VAL A 85 -8.63 10.34 7.46
C VAL A 85 -9.62 9.74 6.44
N LEU A 86 -10.56 8.91 6.89
CA LEU A 86 -11.56 8.30 6.00
C LEU A 86 -12.51 9.34 5.38
N ALA A 87 -12.93 10.35 6.15
CA ALA A 87 -13.75 11.45 5.64
C ALA A 87 -13.01 12.25 4.55
N ALA A 88 -11.72 12.54 4.77
CA ALA A 88 -10.90 13.22 3.77
C ALA A 88 -10.72 12.35 2.51
N VAL A 89 -10.43 11.05 2.65
CA VAL A 89 -10.33 10.13 1.50
C VAL A 89 -11.65 10.09 0.72
N THR A 90 -12.80 10.05 1.42
CA THR A 90 -14.14 10.10 0.80
C THR A 90 -14.34 11.37 -0.01
N LEU A 91 -14.12 12.52 0.61
CA LEU A 91 -14.29 13.82 -0.05
C LEU A 91 -13.38 13.95 -1.26
N ILE A 92 -12.11 13.62 -1.11
CA ILE A 92 -11.10 13.73 -2.17
C ILE A 92 -11.41 12.78 -3.33
N ALA A 93 -11.90 11.57 -3.05
CA ALA A 93 -12.33 10.65 -4.10
C ALA A 93 -13.45 11.26 -4.96
N PHE A 94 -14.48 11.85 -4.35
CA PHE A 94 -15.54 12.53 -5.10
C PHE A 94 -15.04 13.76 -5.85
N LEU A 95 -14.12 14.55 -5.29
CA LEU A 95 -13.49 15.67 -5.98
C LEU A 95 -12.65 15.21 -7.19
N CYS A 96 -11.94 14.08 -7.09
CA CYS A 96 -11.25 13.50 -8.23
C CYS A 96 -12.20 13.05 -9.33
N ALA A 97 -13.39 12.52 -8.99
CA ALA A 97 -14.39 12.09 -9.96
C ALA A 97 -14.89 13.23 -10.85
N VAL A 98 -14.97 14.45 -10.32
CA VAL A 98 -15.44 15.65 -11.06
C VAL A 98 -14.30 16.49 -11.62
N SER A 99 -13.05 16.07 -11.46
CA SER A 99 -11.88 16.82 -11.95
C SER A 99 -11.87 16.92 -13.48
N THR A 100 -11.39 18.06 -13.97
CA THR A 100 -11.29 18.39 -15.40
C THR A 100 -9.86 18.73 -15.83
N SER A 101 -8.91 18.70 -14.87
CA SER A 101 -7.51 19.03 -15.13
C SER A 101 -6.58 18.13 -14.32
N PRO A 102 -5.41 17.73 -14.88
CA PRO A 102 -4.38 16.97 -14.16
C PRO A 102 -3.91 17.65 -12.88
N TRP A 103 -3.84 18.98 -12.86
CA TRP A 103 -3.49 19.78 -11.69
C TRP A 103 -4.48 19.62 -10.53
N GLN A 104 -5.77 19.54 -10.81
CA GLN A 104 -6.79 19.30 -9.79
C GLN A 104 -6.57 17.93 -9.15
N VAL A 105 -6.37 16.88 -9.96
CA VAL A 105 -6.10 15.52 -9.48
C VAL A 105 -4.83 15.50 -8.64
N PHE A 106 -3.76 16.17 -9.08
CA PHE A 106 -2.50 16.26 -8.34
C PHE A 106 -2.71 16.93 -6.97
N ILE A 107 -3.37 18.08 -6.91
CA ILE A 107 -3.63 18.79 -5.64
C ILE A 107 -4.50 17.93 -4.72
N PHE A 108 -5.54 17.29 -5.23
CA PHE A 108 -6.40 16.42 -4.42
C PHE A 108 -5.62 15.23 -3.87
N ARG A 109 -4.75 14.61 -4.65
CA ARG A 109 -3.89 13.51 -4.21
C ARG A 109 -2.82 13.96 -3.22
N LEU A 110 -2.28 15.16 -3.37
CA LEU A 110 -1.39 15.77 -2.38
C LEU A 110 -2.11 15.96 -1.04
N LEU A 111 -3.31 16.55 -1.06
CA LEU A 111 -4.14 16.73 0.14
C LEU A 111 -4.50 15.39 0.79
N GLN A 112 -4.81 14.36 0.00
CA GLN A 112 -5.06 13.00 0.49
C GLN A 112 -3.85 12.46 1.24
N GLY A 113 -2.65 12.66 0.73
CA GLY A 113 -1.41 12.25 1.40
C GLY A 113 -1.17 13.02 2.70
N LEU A 114 -1.46 14.32 2.74
CA LEU A 114 -1.35 15.13 3.96
C LEU A 114 -2.26 14.66 5.10
N VAL A 115 -3.37 14.02 4.77
CA VAL A 115 -4.29 13.41 5.76
C VAL A 115 -4.01 11.90 5.89
N GLY A 116 -2.77 11.47 5.65
CA GLY A 116 -2.31 10.09 5.79
C GLY A 116 -2.14 9.67 7.25
N GLY A 117 -1.98 8.36 7.49
CA GLY A 117 -1.70 7.83 8.84
C GLY A 117 -2.63 6.71 9.27
N PHE A 118 -3.57 6.28 8.43
CA PHE A 118 -4.52 5.22 8.76
C PHE A 118 -3.84 3.91 9.17
N VAL A 119 -2.83 3.47 8.41
CA VAL A 119 -2.13 2.20 8.66
C VAL A 119 -1.36 2.19 9.99
N PRO A 120 -0.46 3.16 10.29
CA PRO A 120 0.27 3.15 11.57
C PRO A 120 -0.66 3.30 12.77
N ILE A 121 -1.73 4.10 12.67
CA ILE A 121 -2.74 4.21 13.73
C ILE A 121 -3.48 2.87 13.90
N GLY A 122 -3.85 2.20 12.81
CA GLY A 122 -4.50 0.89 12.84
C GLY A 122 -3.65 -0.18 13.50
N LEU A 123 -2.36 -0.29 13.14
CA LEU A 123 -1.40 -1.20 13.78
C LEU A 123 -1.32 -0.94 15.28
N SER A 124 -1.24 0.31 15.67
CA SER A 124 -1.18 0.74 17.06
C SER A 124 -2.46 0.41 17.84
N VAL A 125 -3.64 0.57 17.23
CA VAL A 125 -4.93 0.14 17.83
C VAL A 125 -4.95 -1.35 18.04
N ILE A 126 -4.61 -2.15 17.01
CA ILE A 126 -4.56 -3.62 17.09
C ILE A 126 -3.64 -4.07 18.21
N ALA A 127 -2.43 -3.51 18.29
CA ALA A 127 -1.46 -3.85 19.35
C ALA A 127 -2.00 -3.51 20.74
N SER A 128 -2.77 -2.42 20.88
CA SER A 128 -3.28 -1.96 22.19
C SER A 128 -4.49 -2.75 22.70
N VAL A 129 -5.31 -3.31 21.80
CA VAL A 129 -6.53 -4.03 22.18
C VAL A 129 -6.31 -5.53 22.30
N SER A 130 -5.29 -6.07 21.63
CA SER A 130 -4.98 -7.51 21.63
C SER A 130 -4.29 -7.93 22.91
N PRO A 131 -4.60 -9.13 23.47
CA PRO A 131 -3.79 -9.74 24.52
C PRO A 131 -2.35 -9.94 24.05
N GLU A 132 -1.38 -9.86 24.99
CA GLU A 132 0.05 -9.98 24.67
C GLU A 132 0.38 -11.25 23.85
N GLU A 133 -0.22 -12.39 24.23
CA GLU A 133 -0.05 -13.70 23.59
C GLU A 133 -0.55 -13.74 22.14
N GLU A 134 -1.57 -12.94 21.80
CA GLU A 134 -2.22 -12.90 20.48
C GLU A 134 -1.78 -11.72 19.61
N THR A 135 -1.00 -10.78 20.16
CA THR A 135 -0.65 -9.52 19.47
C THR A 135 0.05 -9.77 18.14
N SER A 136 1.03 -10.67 18.09
CA SER A 136 1.74 -11.01 16.85
C SER A 136 0.80 -11.55 15.78
N ARG A 137 -0.15 -12.40 16.18
CA ARG A 137 -1.15 -13.00 15.28
C ARG A 137 -2.15 -11.96 14.73
N THR A 138 -2.63 -11.08 15.60
CA THR A 138 -3.60 -10.04 15.20
C THR A 138 -2.98 -8.97 14.32
N LEU A 139 -1.72 -8.58 14.56
CA LEU A 139 -0.95 -7.74 13.65
C LEU A 139 -0.76 -8.43 12.29
N GLY A 140 -0.52 -9.75 12.28
CA GLY A 140 -0.48 -10.53 11.05
C GLY A 140 -1.80 -10.48 10.26
N TYR A 141 -2.95 -10.56 10.93
CA TYR A 141 -4.26 -10.40 10.25
C TYR A 141 -4.44 -9.02 9.65
N PHE A 142 -4.02 -7.97 10.36
CA PHE A 142 -4.11 -6.60 9.84
C PHE A 142 -3.18 -6.38 8.64
N GLN A 143 -1.97 -6.94 8.67
CA GLN A 143 -1.04 -6.92 7.54
C GLN A 143 -1.62 -7.68 6.33
N ALA A 144 -2.22 -8.85 6.55
CA ALA A 144 -2.91 -9.60 5.49
C ALA A 144 -4.07 -8.79 4.89
N ALA A 145 -4.84 -8.08 5.71
CA ALA A 145 -5.91 -7.19 5.26
C ALA A 145 -5.35 -6.02 4.42
N MET A 146 -4.21 -5.45 4.81
CA MET A 146 -3.53 -4.41 4.05
C MET A 146 -3.10 -4.91 2.67
N VAL A 147 -2.45 -6.07 2.60
CA VAL A 147 -2.03 -6.70 1.34
C VAL A 147 -3.24 -7.02 0.46
N SER A 148 -4.33 -7.52 1.04
CA SER A 148 -5.58 -7.79 0.32
C SER A 148 -6.14 -6.52 -0.32
N GLY A 149 -6.18 -5.40 0.40
CA GLY A 149 -6.62 -4.11 -0.15
C GLY A 149 -5.78 -3.65 -1.34
N ILE A 150 -4.45 -3.81 -1.25
CA ILE A 150 -3.50 -3.49 -2.33
C ILE A 150 -3.73 -4.36 -3.57
N MET A 151 -4.03 -5.65 -3.38
CA MET A 151 -4.25 -6.59 -4.48
C MET A 151 -5.60 -6.39 -5.17
N PHE A 152 -6.68 -6.30 -4.38
CA PHE A 152 -8.02 -6.17 -4.92
C PHE A 152 -8.32 -4.76 -5.46
N GLY A 153 -7.64 -3.72 -4.96
CA GLY A 153 -7.86 -2.35 -5.38
C GLY A 153 -7.78 -2.15 -6.90
N PRO A 154 -6.64 -2.41 -7.55
CA PRO A 154 -6.48 -2.26 -8.99
C PRO A 154 -7.40 -3.15 -9.80
N LEU A 155 -7.71 -4.37 -9.33
CA LEU A 155 -8.62 -5.29 -10.00
C LEU A 155 -10.05 -4.73 -10.04
N VAL A 156 -10.57 -4.33 -8.87
CA VAL A 156 -11.92 -3.75 -8.77
C VAL A 156 -11.99 -2.40 -9.47
N GLY A 157 -10.98 -1.55 -9.28
CA GLY A 157 -10.91 -0.25 -9.93
C GLY A 157 -10.85 -0.34 -11.45
N GLY A 158 -10.07 -1.30 -11.98
CA GLY A 158 -10.00 -1.55 -13.43
C GLY A 158 -11.32 -2.05 -14.01
N LEU A 159 -11.96 -3.03 -13.33
CA LEU A 159 -13.26 -3.55 -13.74
C LEU A 159 -14.32 -2.46 -13.78
N VAL A 160 -14.42 -1.63 -12.75
CA VAL A 160 -15.36 -0.51 -12.70
C VAL A 160 -15.04 0.54 -13.79
N ALA A 161 -13.74 0.79 -14.05
CA ALA A 161 -13.32 1.74 -15.07
C ALA A 161 -13.77 1.30 -16.48
N ASP A 162 -13.53 0.05 -16.84
CA ASP A 162 -13.86 -0.46 -18.17
C ASP A 162 -15.38 -0.67 -18.38
N THR A 163 -16.14 -0.91 -17.31
CA THR A 163 -17.60 -1.15 -17.41
C THR A 163 -18.44 0.12 -17.28
N LEU A 164 -18.03 1.06 -16.46
CA LEU A 164 -18.83 2.24 -16.10
C LEU A 164 -18.14 3.57 -16.46
N GLY A 165 -16.92 3.53 -17.03
CA GLY A 165 -16.12 4.69 -17.38
C GLY A 165 -15.12 5.11 -16.28
N TYR A 166 -14.06 5.84 -16.68
CA TYR A 166 -12.89 6.11 -15.83
C TYR A 166 -13.15 7.08 -14.65
N ARG A 167 -14.31 7.74 -14.58
CA ARG A 167 -14.73 8.55 -13.44
C ARG A 167 -15.37 7.75 -12.33
N MET A 168 -16.02 6.64 -12.66
CA MET A 168 -16.80 5.82 -11.72
C MET A 168 -15.96 5.10 -10.66
N PRO A 169 -14.73 4.65 -10.91
CA PRO A 169 -13.88 4.11 -9.85
C PRO A 169 -13.60 5.11 -8.71
N PHE A 170 -13.49 6.40 -9.01
CA PHE A 170 -13.36 7.42 -7.96
C PHE A 170 -14.62 7.51 -7.11
N VAL A 171 -15.81 7.48 -7.74
CA VAL A 171 -17.09 7.43 -7.04
C VAL A 171 -17.19 6.17 -6.18
N PHE A 172 -16.86 5.02 -6.75
CA PHE A 172 -16.83 3.73 -6.03
C PHE A 172 -15.90 3.77 -4.82
N CYS A 173 -14.67 4.27 -4.98
CA CYS A 173 -13.71 4.44 -3.88
C CYS A 173 -14.25 5.40 -2.81
N GLY A 174 -14.90 6.49 -3.21
CA GLY A 174 -15.55 7.44 -2.30
C GLY A 174 -16.65 6.79 -1.49
N VAL A 175 -17.55 6.05 -2.14
CA VAL A 175 -18.64 5.31 -1.47
C VAL A 175 -18.09 4.24 -0.52
N LEU A 176 -17.09 3.46 -0.97
CA LEU A 176 -16.46 2.43 -0.14
C LEU A 176 -15.79 3.04 1.10
N SER A 177 -15.07 4.16 0.93
CA SER A 177 -14.44 4.88 2.06
C SER A 177 -15.50 5.45 3.01
N LEU A 178 -16.64 5.93 2.49
CA LEU A 178 -17.77 6.40 3.30
C LEU A 178 -18.38 5.25 4.12
N ILE A 179 -18.56 4.08 3.52
CA ILE A 179 -19.02 2.88 4.23
C ILE A 179 -18.02 2.52 5.34
N CYS A 180 -16.72 2.53 5.06
CA CYS A 180 -15.68 2.31 6.07
C CYS A 180 -15.76 3.33 7.21
N LEU A 181 -15.99 4.60 6.91
CA LEU A 181 -16.18 5.68 7.89
C LEU A 181 -17.40 5.42 8.77
N ILE A 182 -18.53 5.08 8.19
CA ILE A 182 -19.76 4.76 8.91
C ILE A 182 -19.55 3.55 9.82
N CYS A 183 -18.96 2.47 9.31
CA CYS A 183 -18.65 1.29 10.10
C CYS A 183 -17.70 1.60 11.26
N LEU A 184 -16.67 2.41 11.03
CA LEU A 184 -15.76 2.85 12.08
C LEU A 184 -16.49 3.63 13.17
N ARG A 185 -17.32 4.58 12.79
CA ARG A 185 -18.08 5.43 13.73
C ARG A 185 -19.08 4.64 14.57
N LEU A 186 -19.80 3.71 13.93
CA LEU A 186 -20.87 2.95 14.61
C LEU A 186 -20.34 1.81 15.48
N PHE A 187 -19.32 1.10 15.01
CA PHE A 187 -18.91 -0.16 15.63
C PHE A 187 -17.60 -0.10 16.42
N MET A 188 -16.74 0.91 16.20
CA MET A 188 -15.51 1.06 16.97
C MET A 188 -15.79 1.78 18.29
N PRO A 189 -15.46 1.19 19.45
CA PRO A 189 -15.57 1.88 20.75
C PRO A 189 -14.54 3.00 20.85
N GLU A 190 -14.76 3.93 21.78
CA GLU A 190 -13.75 4.92 22.16
C GLU A 190 -12.60 4.22 22.88
N ILE A 191 -11.43 4.25 22.31
CA ILE A 191 -10.20 3.67 22.90
C ILE A 191 -9.39 4.82 23.46
N HIS A 192 -9.47 5.00 24.78
CA HIS A 192 -8.60 5.95 25.49
C HIS A 192 -7.28 5.26 25.77
N ARG A 193 -6.22 5.70 25.10
CA ARG A 193 -4.87 5.31 25.48
C ARG A 193 -4.48 6.07 26.72
N LYS A 194 -4.17 5.36 27.80
CA LYS A 194 -3.33 5.93 28.86
C LYS A 194 -2.02 6.30 28.18
N GLY A 195 -1.72 7.60 28.15
CA GLY A 195 -0.59 8.14 27.40
C GLY A 195 0.63 7.26 27.57
N ALA A 196 1.18 6.85 26.47
CA ALA A 196 2.50 6.23 26.48
C ALA A 196 3.47 7.29 27.00
N SER A 197 3.71 7.27 28.31
CA SER A 197 4.77 7.99 28.99
C SER A 197 6.14 7.30 28.71
N GLY A 198 6.30 6.86 27.47
CA GLY A 198 7.61 6.48 26.96
C GLY A 198 8.40 7.75 26.66
N GLU A 199 9.61 7.81 27.17
CA GLU A 199 10.57 8.86 26.89
C GLU A 199 10.48 9.26 25.42
N LYS A 200 10.29 10.56 25.19
CA LYS A 200 10.34 11.17 23.86
C LYS A 200 11.81 11.10 23.38
N SER A 201 12.26 9.92 23.00
CA SER A 201 13.45 9.83 22.18
C SER A 201 13.17 10.64 20.92
N SER A 202 14.03 11.59 20.63
CA SER A 202 13.86 12.46 19.47
C SER A 202 13.91 11.55 18.23
N THR A 203 12.82 11.44 17.50
CA THR A 203 12.71 10.66 16.26
C THR A 203 13.90 10.93 15.30
N TRP A 204 14.44 12.15 15.32
CA TRP A 204 15.63 12.55 14.58
C TRP A 204 16.92 11.87 15.07
N GLN A 205 17.07 11.70 16.39
CA GLN A 205 18.24 11.05 16.96
C GLN A 205 18.21 9.55 16.68
N GLU A 206 17.04 8.94 16.75
CA GLU A 206 16.85 7.55 16.39
C GLU A 206 17.10 7.31 14.90
N LEU A 207 16.54 8.17 14.03
CA LEU A 207 16.77 8.08 12.59
C LEU A 207 18.26 8.21 12.24
N LYS A 208 18.98 9.16 12.87
CA LYS A 208 20.43 9.30 12.72
C LYS A 208 21.18 8.07 13.20
N TYR A 209 20.78 7.49 14.32
CA TYR A 209 21.38 6.27 14.84
C TYR A 209 21.21 5.09 13.88
N PHE A 210 20.00 4.84 13.38
CA PHE A 210 19.76 3.76 12.41
C PHE A 210 20.46 4.03 11.08
N ALA A 211 20.47 5.27 10.61
CA ALA A 211 21.21 5.66 9.42
C ALA A 211 22.72 5.51 9.55
N ALA A 212 23.29 5.52 10.76
CA ALA A 212 24.70 5.28 10.98
C ALA A 212 25.09 3.80 10.79
N ILE A 213 24.16 2.85 10.98
CA ILE A 213 24.41 1.42 10.83
C ILE A 213 24.49 1.05 9.35
N SER A 214 25.66 0.68 8.86
CA SER A 214 25.92 0.39 7.45
C SER A 214 25.01 -0.72 6.89
N ARG A 215 24.74 -1.77 7.68
CA ARG A 215 23.85 -2.87 7.28
C ARG A 215 22.41 -2.38 7.10
N VAL A 216 21.92 -1.52 7.98
CA VAL A 216 20.55 -0.94 7.87
C VAL A 216 20.45 -0.10 6.61
N ARG A 217 21.43 0.79 6.34
CA ARG A 217 21.45 1.58 5.09
C ARG A 217 21.40 0.72 3.86
N LEU A 218 22.19 -0.37 3.82
CA LEU A 218 22.19 -1.30 2.68
C LEU A 218 20.83 -1.95 2.48
N MET A 219 20.21 -2.46 3.54
CA MET A 219 18.89 -3.11 3.44
C MET A 219 17.79 -2.13 3.03
N VAL A 220 17.80 -0.93 3.60
CA VAL A 220 16.88 0.15 3.20
C VAL A 220 17.12 0.55 1.74
N GLY A 221 18.37 0.64 1.30
CA GLY A 221 18.71 0.92 -0.11
C GLY A 221 18.18 -0.16 -1.06
N ILE A 222 18.34 -1.44 -0.73
CA ILE A 222 17.81 -2.55 -1.53
C ILE A 222 16.28 -2.48 -1.58
N GLN A 223 15.61 -2.28 -0.45
CA GLN A 223 14.15 -2.14 -0.42
C GLN A 223 13.69 -0.94 -1.24
N PHE A 224 14.38 0.19 -1.13
CA PHE A 224 14.07 1.39 -1.91
C PHE A 224 14.17 1.12 -3.42
N LEU A 225 15.27 0.54 -3.89
CA LEU A 225 15.47 0.24 -5.31
C LEU A 225 14.45 -0.77 -5.83
N CYS A 226 14.15 -1.83 -5.08
CA CYS A 226 13.14 -2.80 -5.46
C CYS A 226 11.73 -2.19 -5.52
N ASN A 227 11.34 -1.39 -4.51
CA ASN A 227 10.06 -0.70 -4.53
C ASN A 227 9.99 0.36 -5.63
N PHE A 228 11.08 1.10 -5.87
CA PHE A 228 11.17 2.07 -6.96
C PHE A 228 10.92 1.41 -8.33
N GLY A 229 11.57 0.25 -8.60
CA GLY A 229 11.37 -0.49 -9.84
C GLY A 229 9.91 -0.94 -10.04
N ILE A 230 9.27 -1.45 -8.99
CA ILE A 230 7.89 -1.93 -9.09
C ILE A 230 6.89 -0.78 -9.20
N THR A 231 7.03 0.24 -8.36
CA THR A 231 6.11 1.37 -8.30
C THR A 231 6.26 2.25 -9.54
N GLY A 232 7.49 2.40 -10.06
CA GLY A 232 7.76 3.20 -11.26
C GLY A 232 7.10 2.65 -12.52
N ILE A 233 6.95 1.33 -12.63
CA ILE A 233 6.26 0.71 -13.78
C ILE A 233 4.73 0.86 -13.67
N GLY A 234 4.18 0.95 -12.46
CA GLY A 234 2.74 1.01 -12.22
C GLY A 234 2.01 2.03 -13.10
N PRO A 235 2.42 3.32 -13.10
CA PRO A 235 1.81 4.35 -13.93
C PRO A 235 1.97 4.17 -15.45
N ILE A 236 2.99 3.41 -15.88
CA ILE A 236 3.29 3.21 -17.31
C ILE A 236 2.56 1.98 -17.86
N LEU A 237 2.29 1.00 -17.01
CA LEU A 237 1.73 -0.30 -17.41
C LEU A 237 0.43 -0.19 -18.22
N PRO A 238 -0.57 0.66 -17.87
CA PRO A 238 -1.79 0.81 -18.67
C PRO A 238 -1.53 1.36 -20.07
N LEU A 239 -0.60 2.30 -20.22
CA LEU A 239 -0.23 2.86 -21.52
C LEU A 239 0.50 1.84 -22.37
N TYR A 240 1.40 1.07 -21.79
CA TYR A 240 2.15 0.01 -22.48
C TYR A 240 1.22 -1.12 -22.97
N ILE A 241 0.26 -1.54 -22.14
CA ILE A 241 -0.76 -2.53 -22.54
C ILE A 241 -1.66 -1.97 -23.64
N LYS A 242 -2.04 -0.67 -23.56
CA LYS A 242 -2.82 -0.01 -24.60
C LYS A 242 -2.09 -0.03 -25.95
N ASP A 243 -0.80 0.24 -25.94
CA ASP A 243 0.04 0.21 -27.14
C ASP A 243 0.15 -1.21 -27.71
N MET A 244 0.43 -2.22 -26.87
CA MET A 244 0.47 -3.65 -27.27
C MET A 244 -0.83 -4.14 -27.91
N LEU A 245 -1.99 -3.61 -27.48
CA LEU A 245 -3.31 -3.99 -28.00
C LEU A 245 -3.76 -3.13 -29.18
N GLY A 246 -2.89 -2.25 -29.72
CA GLY A 246 -3.20 -1.38 -30.83
C GLY A 246 -4.31 -0.37 -30.56
N GLY A 247 -4.58 -0.06 -29.29
CA GLY A 247 -5.59 0.91 -28.86
C GLY A 247 -7.04 0.44 -28.94
N GLY A 248 -7.30 -0.80 -29.42
CA GLY A 248 -8.64 -1.30 -29.75
C GLY A 248 -9.36 -2.11 -28.67
N SER A 249 -8.82 -2.22 -27.45
CA SER A 249 -9.44 -3.02 -26.40
C SER A 249 -10.24 -2.17 -25.41
N GLU A 250 -11.47 -2.59 -25.11
CA GLU A 250 -12.36 -1.95 -24.14
C GLU A 250 -12.07 -2.35 -22.68
N ILE A 251 -11.14 -3.30 -22.43
CA ILE A 251 -10.88 -3.89 -21.11
C ILE A 251 -9.45 -3.70 -20.62
N ILE A 252 -8.79 -2.59 -21.00
CA ILE A 252 -7.38 -2.34 -20.68
C ILE A 252 -7.17 -2.22 -19.17
N ALA A 253 -8.00 -1.48 -18.47
CA ALA A 253 -7.85 -1.27 -17.03
C ALA A 253 -8.10 -2.57 -16.23
N THR A 254 -9.03 -3.40 -16.67
CA THR A 254 -9.28 -4.75 -16.10
C THR A 254 -8.05 -5.65 -16.28
N ILE A 255 -7.44 -5.67 -17.47
CA ILE A 255 -6.23 -6.45 -17.74
C ILE A 255 -5.09 -6.00 -16.81
N VAL A 256 -4.86 -4.71 -16.68
CA VAL A 256 -3.87 -4.14 -15.74
C VAL A 256 -4.18 -4.58 -14.31
N GLY A 257 -5.44 -4.49 -13.90
CA GLY A 257 -5.90 -4.91 -12.58
C GLY A 257 -5.64 -6.40 -12.30
N ILE A 258 -5.92 -7.27 -13.26
CA ILE A 258 -5.62 -8.72 -13.17
C ILE A 258 -4.12 -8.97 -13.03
N ILE A 259 -3.30 -8.31 -13.85
CA ILE A 259 -1.83 -8.46 -13.80
C ILE A 259 -1.28 -8.04 -12.43
N ILE A 260 -1.73 -6.92 -11.88
CA ILE A 260 -1.32 -6.45 -10.55
C ILE A 260 -1.82 -7.41 -9.47
N PHE A 261 -3.06 -7.89 -9.58
CA PHE A 261 -3.64 -8.86 -8.66
C PHE A 261 -2.85 -10.17 -8.61
N LEU A 262 -2.50 -10.72 -9.76
CA LEU A 262 -1.72 -11.96 -9.86
C LEU A 262 -0.30 -11.78 -9.28
N ALA A 263 0.35 -10.66 -9.57
CA ALA A 263 1.67 -10.34 -9.01
C ALA A 263 1.63 -10.17 -7.49
N GLY A 264 0.62 -9.45 -6.97
CA GLY A 264 0.40 -9.28 -5.53
C GLY A 264 0.08 -10.61 -4.85
N GLY A 265 -0.75 -11.46 -5.46
CA GLY A 265 -1.09 -12.78 -4.95
C GLY A 265 0.11 -13.72 -4.87
N ALA A 266 0.92 -13.77 -5.91
CA ALA A 266 2.18 -14.52 -5.92
C ALA A 266 3.13 -14.04 -4.82
N SER A 267 3.25 -12.70 -4.65
CA SER A 267 4.07 -12.10 -3.59
C SER A 267 3.56 -12.47 -2.20
N ALA A 268 2.26 -12.40 -1.96
CA ALA A 268 1.65 -12.76 -0.67
C ALA A 268 1.88 -14.22 -0.32
N LEU A 269 1.66 -15.14 -1.26
CA LEU A 269 1.89 -16.58 -1.06
C LEU A 269 3.35 -16.91 -0.75
N CYS A 270 4.29 -16.28 -1.47
CA CYS A 270 5.71 -16.47 -1.22
C CYS A 270 6.16 -15.85 0.11
N SER A 271 5.60 -14.71 0.49
CA SER A 271 5.87 -14.10 1.79
C SER A 271 5.49 -15.02 2.95
N LEU A 272 4.37 -15.74 2.87
CA LEU A 272 3.95 -16.73 3.87
C LEU A 272 4.94 -17.90 3.98
N SER A 273 5.59 -18.28 2.88
CA SER A 273 6.57 -19.38 2.84
C SER A 273 7.97 -18.99 3.32
N THR A 274 8.23 -17.69 3.55
CA THR A 274 9.57 -17.17 3.89
C THR A 274 10.16 -17.88 5.11
N GLY A 275 9.38 -18.14 6.17
CA GLY A 275 9.84 -18.84 7.35
C GLY A 275 10.37 -20.25 7.07
N ALA A 276 9.68 -21.02 6.23
CA ALA A 276 10.08 -22.36 5.84
C ALA A 276 11.36 -22.36 4.97
N VAL A 277 11.49 -21.37 4.08
CA VAL A 277 12.67 -21.23 3.22
C VAL A 277 13.89 -20.78 4.01
N THR A 278 13.74 -19.83 4.93
CA THR A 278 14.84 -19.32 5.77
C THR A 278 15.35 -20.34 6.78
N ALA A 279 14.58 -21.40 7.09
CA ALA A 279 15.06 -22.53 7.86
C ALA A 279 16.14 -23.36 7.12
N ARG A 280 16.20 -23.26 5.79
CA ARG A 280 17.13 -24.03 4.93
C ARG A 280 18.18 -23.16 4.23
N VAL A 281 17.88 -21.90 4.00
CA VAL A 281 18.71 -20.95 3.25
C VAL A 281 19.02 -19.74 4.12
N SER A 282 20.29 -19.31 4.17
CA SER A 282 20.65 -18.09 4.93
C SER A 282 20.01 -16.84 4.32
N LEU A 283 19.55 -15.93 5.21
CA LEU A 283 18.88 -14.69 4.83
C LEU A 283 19.62 -13.87 3.76
N PRO A 284 20.95 -13.64 3.85
CA PRO A 284 21.65 -12.88 2.81
C PRO A 284 21.63 -13.57 1.44
N ARG A 285 21.77 -14.91 1.40
CA ARG A 285 21.71 -15.66 0.13
C ARG A 285 20.33 -15.59 -0.49
N LEU A 286 19.28 -15.74 0.33
CA LEU A 286 17.89 -15.64 -0.14
C LEU A 286 17.59 -14.24 -0.67
N LEU A 287 18.04 -13.17 0.02
CA LEU A 287 17.87 -11.80 -0.43
C LEU A 287 18.57 -11.56 -1.79
N THR A 288 19.83 -11.99 -1.91
CA THR A 288 20.59 -11.84 -3.16
C THR A 288 19.91 -12.59 -4.30
N ALA A 289 19.55 -13.87 -4.09
CA ALA A 289 18.87 -14.67 -5.09
C ALA A 289 17.53 -14.06 -5.52
N ALA A 290 16.71 -13.61 -4.57
CA ALA A 290 15.44 -12.97 -4.87
C ALA A 290 15.62 -11.64 -5.63
N THR A 291 16.61 -10.82 -5.28
CA THR A 291 16.89 -9.56 -5.98
C THR A 291 17.36 -9.79 -7.41
N VAL A 292 18.29 -10.73 -7.63
CA VAL A 292 18.75 -11.12 -8.97
C VAL A 292 17.59 -11.69 -9.80
N PHE A 293 16.79 -12.57 -9.21
CA PHE A 293 15.61 -13.14 -9.85
C PHE A 293 14.61 -12.06 -10.30
N VAL A 294 14.30 -11.09 -9.45
CA VAL A 294 13.46 -9.95 -9.80
C VAL A 294 14.07 -9.14 -10.95
N GLY A 295 15.38 -8.86 -10.92
CA GLY A 295 16.06 -8.16 -12.00
C GLY A 295 15.94 -8.89 -13.35
N LEU A 296 16.14 -10.21 -13.35
CA LEU A 296 16.00 -11.05 -14.55
C LEU A 296 14.56 -11.05 -15.07
N THR A 297 13.58 -11.13 -14.19
CA THR A 297 12.16 -11.08 -14.60
C THR A 297 11.76 -9.72 -15.19
N PHE A 298 12.37 -8.60 -14.78
CA PHE A 298 12.15 -7.31 -15.43
C PHE A 298 12.73 -7.29 -16.85
N ILE A 299 13.89 -7.89 -17.07
CA ILE A 299 14.46 -8.02 -18.42
C ILE A 299 13.54 -8.86 -19.30
N MET A 300 13.00 -9.97 -18.78
CA MET A 300 12.04 -10.80 -19.51
C MET A 300 10.76 -10.03 -19.84
N GLN A 301 10.24 -9.22 -18.92
CA GLN A 301 9.08 -8.36 -19.19
C GLN A 301 9.33 -7.39 -20.35
N TYR A 302 10.52 -6.78 -20.43
CA TYR A 302 10.89 -5.90 -21.54
C TYR A 302 10.91 -6.62 -22.89
N MET A 303 11.28 -7.90 -22.91
CA MET A 303 11.33 -8.71 -24.15
C MET A 303 9.97 -9.22 -24.61
N MET A 304 8.91 -9.07 -23.79
CA MET A 304 7.57 -9.57 -24.16
C MET A 304 6.88 -8.65 -25.14
N THR A 305 6.37 -9.25 -26.21
CA THR A 305 5.63 -8.57 -27.27
C THR A 305 4.12 -8.77 -27.17
N ASN A 306 3.66 -9.53 -26.16
CA ASN A 306 2.26 -9.81 -25.93
C ASN A 306 1.89 -9.64 -24.45
N VAL A 307 0.63 -9.27 -24.20
CA VAL A 307 0.11 -8.94 -22.86
C VAL A 307 0.14 -10.14 -21.90
N TRP A 308 -0.08 -11.34 -22.40
CA TRP A 308 -0.09 -12.56 -21.57
C TRP A 308 1.30 -12.93 -21.07
N GLY A 309 2.33 -12.81 -21.93
CA GLY A 309 3.73 -12.99 -21.54
C GLY A 309 4.17 -11.94 -20.53
N LEU A 310 3.80 -10.66 -20.75
CA LEU A 310 4.04 -9.58 -19.80
C LEU A 310 3.39 -9.88 -18.44
N GLY A 311 2.13 -10.26 -18.44
CA GLY A 311 1.37 -10.61 -17.23
C GLY A 311 1.97 -11.81 -16.48
N PHE A 312 2.37 -12.84 -17.20
CA PHE A 312 3.05 -14.01 -16.63
C PHE A 312 4.35 -13.61 -15.92
N PHE A 313 5.26 -12.91 -16.60
CA PHE A 313 6.51 -12.49 -15.97
C PHE A 313 6.30 -11.46 -14.85
N ARG A 314 5.24 -10.67 -14.91
CA ARG A 314 4.85 -9.79 -13.79
C ARG A 314 4.42 -10.60 -12.56
N ALA A 315 3.62 -11.64 -12.73
CA ALA A 315 3.26 -12.55 -11.65
C ALA A 315 4.49 -13.28 -11.08
N VAL A 316 5.39 -13.72 -11.95
CA VAL A 316 6.67 -14.34 -11.56
C VAL A 316 7.56 -13.35 -10.78
N THR A 317 7.58 -12.07 -11.15
CA THR A 317 8.28 -11.03 -10.37
C THR A 317 7.72 -10.95 -8.94
N GLY A 318 6.40 -11.11 -8.78
CA GLY A 318 5.74 -11.17 -7.47
C GLY A 318 6.35 -12.22 -6.55
N ILE A 319 6.75 -13.39 -7.06
CA ILE A 319 7.40 -14.46 -6.29
C ILE A 319 8.67 -13.93 -5.61
N GLY A 320 9.56 -13.31 -6.37
CA GLY A 320 10.81 -12.76 -5.83
C GLY A 320 10.57 -11.65 -4.79
N MET A 321 9.59 -10.77 -5.08
CA MET A 321 9.24 -9.68 -4.18
C MET A 321 8.66 -10.17 -2.85
N GLY A 322 7.94 -11.29 -2.85
CA GLY A 322 7.40 -11.89 -1.64
C GLY A 322 8.48 -12.29 -0.62
N PHE A 323 9.71 -12.56 -1.07
CA PHE A 323 10.85 -12.85 -0.20
C PHE A 323 11.64 -11.61 0.22
N ILE A 324 11.77 -10.60 -0.66
CA ILE A 324 12.66 -9.44 -0.42
C ILE A 324 12.25 -8.68 0.84
N MET A 325 10.98 -8.30 0.98
CA MET A 325 10.52 -7.49 2.10
C MET A 325 10.67 -8.18 3.47
N PRO A 326 10.16 -9.41 3.70
CA PRO A 326 10.30 -10.08 4.99
C PRO A 326 11.76 -10.35 5.35
N VAL A 327 12.59 -10.75 4.37
CA VAL A 327 14.00 -11.06 4.60
C VAL A 327 14.79 -9.80 4.93
N ALA A 328 14.57 -8.69 4.21
CA ALA A 328 15.24 -7.43 4.48
C ALA A 328 14.85 -6.87 5.87
N ASN A 329 13.56 -6.92 6.23
CA ASN A 329 13.09 -6.51 7.55
C ASN A 329 13.71 -7.36 8.67
N THR A 330 13.85 -8.68 8.46
CA THR A 330 14.51 -9.57 9.43
C THR A 330 15.99 -9.22 9.58
N LEU A 331 16.70 -8.93 8.48
CA LEU A 331 18.11 -8.52 8.52
C LEU A 331 18.29 -7.16 9.20
N ILE A 332 17.38 -6.22 8.99
CA ILE A 332 17.37 -4.94 9.70
C ILE A 332 17.20 -5.17 11.21
N ALA A 333 16.21 -5.97 11.59
CA ALA A 333 15.95 -6.29 13.00
C ALA A 333 17.14 -7.00 13.67
N GLN A 334 17.89 -7.85 12.95
CA GLN A 334 19.11 -8.48 13.45
C GLN A 334 20.31 -7.52 13.54
N ALA A 335 20.33 -6.47 12.74
CA ALA A 335 21.40 -5.47 12.75
C ALA A 335 21.28 -4.45 13.90
N VAL A 336 20.12 -4.42 14.57
CA VAL A 336 19.80 -3.47 15.65
C VAL A 336 19.90 -4.18 17.01
N PRO A 337 20.49 -3.55 18.06
CA PRO A 337 20.53 -4.10 19.42
C PRO A 337 19.13 -4.41 19.95
N ASN A 338 19.02 -5.46 20.79
CA ASN A 338 17.75 -5.96 21.31
C ASN A 338 16.87 -4.88 21.98
N GLU A 339 17.51 -3.93 22.68
CA GLU A 339 16.84 -2.85 23.40
C GLU A 339 16.10 -1.85 22.47
N LYS A 340 16.50 -1.77 21.20
CA LYS A 340 15.94 -0.83 20.20
C LYS A 340 15.16 -1.52 19.08
N ARG A 341 14.98 -2.85 19.14
CA ARG A 341 14.25 -3.61 18.10
C ARG A 341 12.77 -3.27 17.99
N SER A 342 12.17 -2.76 19.05
CA SER A 342 10.75 -2.35 19.05
C SER A 342 10.50 -1.05 18.29
N ILE A 343 11.55 -0.33 17.90
CA ILE A 343 11.48 0.97 17.21
C ILE A 343 11.66 0.81 15.69
N VAL A 344 12.17 -0.34 15.25
CA VAL A 344 12.43 -0.69 13.84
C VAL A 344 11.31 -1.54 13.27
#